data_c6de3ef06bcd25497d124f360aeba4a1
#
_entry.id   c6de3ef06bcd25497d124f360aeba4a1
#
_cell.length_a   1.000
_cell.length_b   1.000
_cell.length_c   1.000
_cell.angle_alpha   90.00
_cell.angle_beta   90.00
_cell.angle_gamma   90.00
#
_symmetry.space_group_name_H-M   'P 1'
#
loop_
_entity.id
_entity.type
_entity.pdbx_description
1 polymer ?
#
loop_
_entity_poly.entity_id
_entity_poly.type
_entity_poly.pdbx_seq_one_letter_code
_entity_poly.pdbx_strand_id
1 'polypeptide(L)'
;FFRISILSIVGVIHGLTNAGGALMSLALSSNSEKNNARYSITFFYLALATFQYLTTIIIFKNSYFLPQNIYLILVLICGVVLGNVFIKFLSENNYKLVVNALALTSSFILLINI
;
A
#
# COMPACT_ATOMS: atom_id res chain seq x y z
N PHE A 1 19.31 -10.74 4.90
CA PHE A 1 18.54 -11.47 5.92
C PHE A 1 17.54 -10.54 6.61
N PHE A 2 17.97 -9.46 7.20
CA PHE A 2 17.11 -8.52 7.97
C PHE A 2 15.89 -7.99 7.18
N ARG A 3 16.06 -7.62 5.90
CA ARG A 3 14.96 -7.15 5.06
C ARG A 3 13.88 -8.22 4.80
N ILE A 4 14.29 -9.45 4.57
CA ILE A 4 13.37 -10.57 4.32
C ILE A 4 12.52 -10.84 5.57
N SER A 5 13.15 -10.84 6.75
CA SER A 5 12.44 -11.02 8.01
C SER A 5 11.41 -9.93 8.28
N ILE A 6 11.75 -8.66 8.02
CA ILE A 6 10.80 -7.55 8.16
C ILE A 6 9.63 -7.71 7.19
N LEU A 7 9.90 -8.00 5.92
CA LEU A 7 8.84 -8.17 4.92
C LEU A 7 7.92 -9.37 5.24
N SER A 8 8.48 -10.45 5.81
CA SER A 8 7.67 -11.59 6.26
C SER A 8 6.73 -11.21 7.41
N ILE A 9 7.24 -10.48 8.41
CA ILE A 9 6.41 -9.99 9.52
C ILE A 9 5.33 -9.04 9.00
N VAL A 10 5.68 -8.10 8.13
CA VAL A 10 4.73 -7.18 7.49
C VAL A 10 3.66 -7.94 6.72
N GLY A 11 4.05 -9.00 6.00
CA GLY A 11 3.11 -9.87 5.27
C GLY A 11 2.10 -10.55 6.20
N VAL A 12 2.57 -11.09 7.33
CA VAL A 12 1.69 -11.70 8.35
C VAL A 12 0.72 -10.66 8.94
N ILE A 13 1.24 -9.50 9.35
CA ILE A 13 0.41 -8.41 9.88
C ILE A 13 -0.61 -7.97 8.82
N HIS A 14 -0.20 -7.82 7.57
CA HIS A 14 -1.11 -7.44 6.49
C HIS A 14 -2.21 -8.48 6.28
N GLY A 15 -1.86 -9.76 6.28
CA GLY A 15 -2.83 -10.84 6.14
C GLY A 15 -3.87 -10.89 7.26
N LEU A 16 -3.47 -10.56 8.49
CA LEU A 16 -4.35 -10.57 9.66
C LEU A 16 -5.22 -9.31 9.81
N THR A 17 -4.66 -8.13 9.48
CA THR A 17 -5.27 -6.84 9.84
C THR A 17 -5.56 -5.93 8.65
N ASN A 18 -5.09 -6.29 7.46
CA ASN A 18 -5.08 -5.43 6.26
C ASN A 18 -4.31 -4.09 6.45
N ALA A 19 -3.61 -3.92 7.57
CA ALA A 19 -2.89 -2.69 7.94
C ALA A 19 -1.41 -2.70 7.55
N GLY A 20 -0.90 -3.80 7.01
CA GLY A 20 0.53 -3.97 6.68
C GLY A 20 1.06 -3.04 5.60
N GLY A 21 0.18 -2.40 4.83
CA GLY A 21 0.58 -1.49 3.76
C GLY A 21 1.39 -0.29 4.22
N ALA A 22 1.01 0.32 5.34
CA ALA A 22 1.75 1.44 5.93
C ALA A 22 3.16 1.00 6.36
N LEU A 23 3.28 -0.14 7.05
CA LEU A 23 4.56 -0.70 7.48
C LEU A 23 5.46 -1.07 6.29
N MET A 24 4.87 -1.62 5.22
CA MET A 24 5.60 -1.94 4.00
C MET A 24 6.15 -0.68 3.33
N SER A 25 5.33 0.36 3.22
CA SER A 25 5.75 1.65 2.64
C SER A 25 6.93 2.25 3.43
N LEU A 26 6.88 2.19 4.76
CA LEU A 26 7.98 2.63 5.64
C LEU A 26 9.24 1.78 5.41
N ALA A 27 9.11 0.46 5.41
CA ALA A 27 10.26 -0.45 5.26
C ALA A 27 10.96 -0.29 3.90
N LEU A 28 10.20 -0.06 2.83
CA LEU A 28 10.73 0.08 1.47
C LEU A 28 11.23 1.50 1.16
N SER A 29 10.64 2.54 1.77
CA SER A 29 11.04 3.93 1.52
C SER A 29 12.27 4.37 2.31
N SER A 30 12.56 3.76 3.47
CA SER A 30 13.59 4.23 4.40
C SER A 30 14.99 4.30 3.81
N ASN A 31 15.38 3.30 3.01
CA ASN A 31 16.75 3.13 2.49
C ASN A 31 16.84 3.11 0.96
N SER A 32 15.82 3.60 0.27
CA SER A 32 15.77 3.59 -1.19
C SER A 32 15.62 5.00 -1.73
N GLU A 33 16.15 5.24 -2.94
CA GLU A 33 15.85 6.43 -3.71
C GLU A 33 14.35 6.50 -4.03
N LYS A 34 13.81 7.69 -4.16
CA LYS A 34 12.37 7.96 -4.39
C LYS A 34 11.74 7.06 -5.46
N ASN A 35 12.38 6.96 -6.62
CA ASN A 35 11.85 6.17 -7.73
C ASN A 35 11.88 4.67 -7.43
N ASN A 36 12.99 4.17 -6.89
CA ASN A 36 13.14 2.76 -6.54
C ASN A 36 12.19 2.35 -5.41
N ALA A 37 12.02 3.20 -4.40
CA ALA A 37 11.05 3.00 -3.33
C ALA A 37 9.63 2.88 -3.91
N ARG A 38 9.26 3.80 -4.79
CA ARG A 38 7.95 3.85 -5.42
C ARG A 38 7.66 2.59 -6.24
N TYR A 39 8.58 2.16 -7.10
CA TYR A 39 8.42 0.93 -7.89
C TYR A 39 8.28 -0.29 -6.99
N SER A 40 9.13 -0.41 -5.98
CA SER A 40 9.07 -1.51 -5.02
C SER A 40 7.75 -1.53 -4.27
N ILE A 41 7.30 -0.41 -3.74
CA ILE A 41 6.01 -0.30 -3.03
C ILE A 41 4.87 -0.72 -3.96
N THR A 42 4.81 -0.17 -5.18
CA THR A 42 3.76 -0.50 -6.15
C THR A 42 3.75 -1.98 -6.50
N PHE A 43 4.91 -2.57 -6.75
CA PHE A 43 5.04 -3.99 -7.07
C PHE A 43 4.54 -4.89 -5.94
N PHE A 44 4.96 -4.61 -4.70
CA PHE A 44 4.52 -5.39 -3.54
C PHE A 44 3.02 -5.24 -3.26
N TYR A 45 2.48 -4.04 -3.41
CA TYR A 45 1.03 -3.84 -3.29
C TYR A 45 0.24 -4.60 -4.36
N LEU A 46 0.70 -4.61 -5.59
CA LEU A 46 0.08 -5.37 -6.67
C LEU A 46 0.10 -6.87 -6.35
N ALA A 47 1.24 -7.40 -5.90
CA ALA A 47 1.37 -8.79 -5.50
C ALA A 47 0.41 -9.13 -4.35
N LEU A 48 0.39 -8.34 -3.27
CA LEU A 48 -0.51 -8.54 -2.14
C LEU A 48 -1.98 -8.48 -2.55
N ALA A 49 -2.38 -7.49 -3.34
CA ALA A 49 -3.75 -7.36 -3.82
C ALA A 49 -4.17 -8.57 -4.67
N THR A 50 -3.27 -9.08 -5.50
CA THR A 50 -3.52 -10.28 -6.32
C THR A 50 -3.71 -11.51 -5.43
N PHE A 51 -2.82 -11.74 -4.45
CA PHE A 51 -2.96 -12.85 -3.51
C PHE A 51 -4.23 -12.75 -2.68
N GLN A 52 -4.56 -11.57 -2.18
CA GLN A 52 -5.77 -11.33 -1.40
C GLN A 52 -7.03 -11.60 -2.23
N TYR A 53 -7.04 -11.15 -3.49
CA TYR A 53 -8.15 -11.40 -4.42
C TYR A 53 -8.33 -12.88 -4.70
N LEU A 54 -7.24 -13.60 -5.02
CA LEU A 54 -7.28 -15.05 -5.26
C LEU A 54 -7.76 -15.81 -4.01
N THR A 55 -7.26 -15.46 -2.84
CA THR A 55 -7.68 -16.05 -1.56
C THR A 55 -9.17 -15.85 -1.32
N THR A 56 -9.68 -14.64 -1.59
CA THR A 56 -11.10 -14.31 -1.43
C THR A 56 -11.96 -15.17 -2.36
N ILE A 57 -11.58 -15.34 -3.61
CA ILE A 57 -12.33 -16.19 -4.56
C ILE A 57 -12.31 -17.65 -4.12
N ILE A 58 -11.13 -18.17 -3.75
CA ILE A 58 -10.95 -19.61 -3.45
C ILE A 58 -11.64 -19.99 -2.14
N ILE A 59 -11.46 -19.18 -1.09
CA ILE A 59 -11.96 -19.52 0.26
C ILE A 59 -13.41 -19.13 0.43
N PHE A 60 -13.79 -17.92 0.04
CA PHE A 60 -15.13 -17.41 0.30
C PHE A 60 -16.11 -17.67 -0.83
N LYS A 61 -15.65 -18.18 -1.98
CA LYS A 61 -16.48 -18.45 -3.17
C LYS A 61 -17.36 -17.27 -3.61
N ASN A 62 -17.02 -16.09 -3.17
CA ASN A 62 -17.76 -14.86 -3.45
C ASN A 62 -17.18 -14.19 -4.69
N SER A 63 -17.91 -14.25 -5.78
CA SER A 63 -17.58 -13.54 -7.02
C SER A 63 -18.08 -12.08 -6.97
N TYR A 64 -17.53 -11.29 -6.07
CA TYR A 64 -17.75 -9.83 -6.12
C TYR A 64 -16.95 -9.19 -7.26
N PHE A 65 -17.23 -9.64 -8.49
CA PHE A 65 -16.47 -9.19 -9.66
C PHE A 65 -17.04 -7.90 -10.29
N LEU A 66 -18.21 -7.48 -9.87
CA LEU A 66 -18.79 -6.25 -10.42
C LEU A 66 -18.54 -5.12 -9.43
N PRO A 67 -17.83 -4.06 -9.85
CA PRO A 67 -17.77 -2.85 -9.07
C PRO A 67 -19.19 -2.30 -8.98
N GLN A 68 -19.87 -2.58 -7.88
CA GLN A 68 -21.16 -1.97 -7.58
C GLN A 68 -21.05 -0.43 -7.61
N ASN A 69 -19.82 0.07 -7.59
CA ASN A 69 -19.48 1.47 -7.52
C ASN A 69 -18.42 1.83 -8.56
N ILE A 70 -18.84 2.00 -9.80
CA ILE A 70 -17.94 2.41 -10.91
C ILE A 70 -17.18 3.73 -10.61
N TYR A 71 -17.74 4.61 -9.77
CA TYR A 71 -17.08 5.83 -9.33
C TYR A 71 -15.80 5.58 -8.54
N LEU A 72 -15.66 4.42 -7.84
CA LEU A 72 -14.42 4.07 -7.15
C LEU A 72 -13.26 3.87 -8.13
N ILE A 73 -13.55 3.36 -9.32
CA ILE A 73 -12.53 3.22 -10.37
C ILE A 73 -12.09 4.60 -10.85
N LEU A 74 -13.03 5.54 -11.01
CA LEU A 74 -12.70 6.92 -11.40
C LEU A 74 -11.86 7.60 -10.32
N VAL A 75 -12.21 7.46 -9.05
CA VAL A 75 -11.43 7.99 -7.92
C VAL A 75 -10.03 7.41 -7.90
N LEU A 76 -9.89 6.11 -8.13
CA LEU A 76 -8.58 5.44 -8.19
C LEU A 76 -7.72 5.99 -9.34
N ILE A 77 -8.30 6.13 -10.53
CA ILE A 77 -7.58 6.69 -11.69
C ILE A 77 -7.15 8.13 -11.40
N CYS A 78 -8.05 8.96 -10.88
CA CYS A 78 -7.73 10.33 -10.48
C CYS A 78 -6.62 10.36 -9.43
N GLY A 79 -6.68 9.50 -8.43
CA GLY A 79 -5.64 9.37 -7.39
C GLY A 79 -4.27 9.02 -7.97
N VAL A 80 -4.21 8.08 -8.91
CA VAL A 80 -2.96 7.70 -9.60
C VAL A 80 -2.41 8.87 -10.42
N VAL A 81 -3.25 9.55 -11.20
CA VAL A 81 -2.84 10.70 -12.02
C VAL A 81 -2.32 11.84 -11.15
N LEU A 82 -3.09 12.24 -10.13
CA LEU A 82 -2.69 13.30 -9.20
C LEU A 82 -1.42 12.92 -8.44
N GLY A 83 -1.31 11.68 -7.96
CA GLY A 83 -0.12 11.19 -7.29
C GLY A 83 1.12 11.25 -8.19
N ASN A 84 0.99 10.88 -9.47
CA ASN A 84 2.08 10.97 -10.44
C ASN A 84 2.54 12.41 -10.71
N VAL A 85 1.61 13.36 -10.74
CA VAL A 85 1.93 14.78 -10.90
C VAL A 85 2.61 15.31 -9.63
N PHE A 86 2.02 15.03 -8.46
CA PHE A 86 2.51 15.53 -7.17
C PHE A 86 3.93 15.08 -6.85
N ILE A 87 4.25 13.81 -7.14
CA ILE A 87 5.59 13.24 -6.90
C ILE A 87 6.69 13.97 -7.67
N LYS A 88 6.40 14.52 -8.85
CA LYS A 88 7.40 15.26 -9.64
C LYS A 88 7.92 16.50 -8.91
N PHE A 89 7.10 17.10 -8.06
CA PHE A 89 7.45 18.31 -7.29
C PHE A 89 8.11 17.99 -5.95
N LEU A 90 8.12 16.74 -5.51
CA LEU A 90 8.71 16.35 -4.23
C LEU A 90 10.22 16.02 -4.39
N SER A 91 11.04 16.63 -3.53
CA SER A 91 12.41 16.17 -3.31
C SER A 91 12.42 14.80 -2.64
N GLU A 92 13.57 14.09 -2.64
CA GLU A 92 13.67 12.78 -1.98
C GLU A 92 13.34 12.81 -0.50
N ASN A 93 13.82 13.83 0.20
CA ASN A 93 13.57 13.98 1.64
C ASN A 93 12.08 14.26 1.91
N ASN A 94 11.47 15.13 1.12
CA ASN A 94 10.05 15.44 1.25
C ASN A 94 9.17 14.23 0.91
N TYR A 95 9.56 13.42 -0.08
CA TYR A 95 8.88 12.17 -0.39
C TYR A 95 8.86 11.21 0.81
N LYS A 96 10.02 10.98 1.43
CA LYS A 96 10.12 10.13 2.62
C LYS A 96 9.28 10.67 3.78
N LEU A 97 9.31 11.98 3.98
CA LEU A 97 8.49 12.63 5.02
C LEU A 97 7.00 12.44 4.77
N VAL A 98 6.54 12.64 3.54
CA VAL A 98 5.12 12.43 3.16
C VAL A 98 4.71 10.98 3.34
N VAL A 99 5.53 10.01 2.90
CA VAL A 99 5.23 8.57 3.09
C VAL A 99 5.13 8.23 4.57
N ASN A 100 6.07 8.72 5.38
CA ASN A 100 6.06 8.50 6.83
C ASN A 100 4.83 9.12 7.50
N ALA A 101 4.48 10.35 7.15
CA ALA A 101 3.30 11.03 7.68
C ALA A 101 2.00 10.29 7.31
N LEU A 102 1.85 9.86 6.07
CA LEU A 102 0.70 9.07 5.62
C LEU A 102 0.62 7.72 6.33
N ALA A 103 1.75 7.04 6.54
CA ALA A 103 1.78 5.79 7.26
C ALA A 103 1.36 5.96 8.73
N LEU A 104 1.87 7.00 9.41
CA LEU A 104 1.51 7.31 10.79
C LEU A 104 0.03 7.69 10.93
N THR A 105 -0.48 8.56 10.06
CA THR A 105 -1.89 8.96 10.09
C THR A 105 -2.82 7.78 9.82
N SER A 106 -2.49 6.93 8.85
CA SER A 106 -3.28 5.71 8.57
C SER A 106 -3.29 4.77 9.76
N SER A 107 -2.15 4.57 10.41
CA SER A 107 -2.04 3.73 11.62
C SER A 107 -2.85 4.31 12.79
N PHE A 108 -2.83 5.62 12.95
CA PHE A 108 -3.58 6.31 14.00
C PHE A 108 -5.10 6.21 13.78
N ILE A 109 -5.56 6.40 12.55
CA ILE A 109 -6.98 6.25 12.18
C ILE A 109 -7.45 4.82 12.46
N LEU A 110 -6.63 3.82 12.13
CA LEU A 110 -6.96 2.42 12.42
C LEU A 110 -7.09 2.16 13.93
N LEU A 111 -6.23 2.74 14.75
CA LEU A 111 -6.29 2.60 16.21
C LEU A 111 -7.56 3.20 16.83
N ILE A 112 -8.07 4.30 16.26
CA ILE A 112 -9.28 4.96 16.77
C ILE A 112 -10.54 4.20 16.37
N ASN A 113 -10.51 3.47 15.25
CA ASN A 113 -11.68 2.76 14.71
C ASN A 113 -11.75 1.28 15.11
N ILE A 114 -10.87 0.83 16.02
CA ILE A 114 -10.96 -0.47 16.68
C ILE A 114 -11.76 -0.32 17.98
#